data_31c9472cdaceb5d1765795f65c9da3aa
#
_entry.id   31c9472cdaceb5d1765795f65c9da3aa
#
_cell.length_a   1.000
_cell.length_b   1.000
_cell.length_c   1.000
_cell.angle_alpha   90.00
_cell.angle_beta   90.00
_cell.angle_gamma   90.00
#
_symmetry.space_group_name_H-M   'P 1'
#
loop_
_entity.id
_entity.type
_entity.pdbx_description
1 polymer ?
#
loop_
_entity_poly.entity_id
_entity_poly.type
_entity_poly.pdbx_seq_one_letter_code
_entity_poly.pdbx_strand_id
1 'polypeptide(L)'
;MGGFSNIKSKLLAEQVQEQIYHYILETPLEPGSKLPNEFELGEKFGVGRSTIREAVKLLVSQGILEVRRGSGTYVVNTTPSDLDPLGFKRSRG
;
A
#
# COMPACT_ATOMS: atom_id res chain seq x y z
N MET A 1 -0.06 -28.05 -2.02
CA MET A 1 0.68 -27.27 -2.03
C MET A 1 0.40 -25.86 -2.12
N GLY A 2 -0.77 -25.45 -2.16
CA GLY A 2 -1.14 -24.08 -2.20
C GLY A 2 -0.66 -23.31 -1.00
N GLY A 3 -0.46 -23.97 0.13
CA GLY A 3 -0.07 -23.27 1.34
C GLY A 3 1.25 -22.57 1.23
N PHE A 4 2.22 -23.23 0.64
CA PHE A 4 3.52 -22.62 0.51
C PHE A 4 3.48 -21.43 -0.45
N SER A 5 2.79 -21.59 -1.55
CA SER A 5 2.69 -20.49 -2.50
C SER A 5 2.03 -19.29 -1.88
N ASN A 6 0.97 -19.52 -1.10
CA ASN A 6 0.26 -18.42 -0.48
C ASN A 6 1.12 -17.70 0.52
N ILE A 7 1.92 -18.43 1.28
CA ILE A 7 2.79 -17.83 2.27
C ILE A 7 3.83 -16.95 1.59
N LYS A 8 4.43 -17.47 0.53
CA LYS A 8 5.42 -16.68 -0.20
C LYS A 8 4.82 -15.44 -0.81
N SER A 9 3.63 -15.57 -1.37
CA SER A 9 2.98 -14.42 -1.97
C SER A 9 2.68 -13.36 -0.93
N LYS A 10 2.26 -13.77 0.26
CA LYS A 10 1.99 -12.82 1.30
C LYS A 10 3.24 -12.10 1.75
N LEU A 11 4.33 -12.83 1.94
CA LEU A 11 5.57 -12.22 2.37
C LEU A 11 6.08 -11.23 1.33
N LEU A 12 5.98 -11.61 0.07
CA LEU A 12 6.42 -10.72 -0.99
C LEU A 12 5.56 -9.46 -1.03
N ALA A 13 4.25 -9.62 -0.87
CA ALA A 13 3.37 -8.48 -0.87
C ALA A 13 3.68 -7.54 0.29
N GLU A 14 4.04 -8.10 1.44
CA GLU A 14 4.39 -7.27 2.59
C GLU A 14 5.67 -6.50 2.34
N GLN A 15 6.64 -7.13 1.69
CA GLN A 15 7.86 -6.43 1.35
C GLN A 15 7.60 -5.32 0.36
N VAL A 16 6.78 -5.58 -0.64
CA VAL A 16 6.46 -4.57 -1.64
C VAL A 16 5.64 -3.46 -1.01
N GLN A 17 4.77 -3.80 -0.06
CA GLN A 17 4.02 -2.79 0.66
C GLN A 17 4.96 -1.79 1.32
N GLU A 18 6.01 -2.29 1.96
CA GLU A 18 6.96 -1.39 2.59
C GLU A 18 7.69 -0.54 1.56
N GLN A 19 8.03 -1.14 0.43
CA GLN A 19 8.71 -0.38 -0.61
C GLN A 19 7.82 0.71 -1.18
N ILE A 20 6.55 0.43 -1.36
CA ILE A 20 5.61 1.44 -1.84
C ILE A 20 5.48 2.55 -0.80
N TYR A 21 5.41 2.18 0.46
CA TYR A 21 5.30 3.16 1.53
C TYR A 21 6.53 4.07 1.55
N HIS A 22 7.71 3.48 1.43
CA HIS A 22 8.93 4.29 1.38
C HIS A 22 8.93 5.19 0.15
N TYR A 23 8.44 4.69 -0.97
CA TYR A 23 8.35 5.50 -2.16
C TYR A 23 7.47 6.72 -1.93
N ILE A 24 6.35 6.52 -1.24
CA ILE A 24 5.45 7.63 -0.93
C ILE A 24 6.15 8.67 -0.07
N LEU A 25 6.89 8.22 0.93
CA LEU A 25 7.58 9.14 1.83
C LEU A 25 8.73 9.85 1.17
N GLU A 26 9.49 9.12 0.35
CA GLU A 26 10.67 9.70 -0.28
C GLU A 26 10.32 10.64 -1.43
N THR A 27 9.20 10.37 -2.09
CA THR A 27 8.77 11.20 -3.19
C THR A 27 7.93 12.36 -2.71
N PRO A 28 7.80 12.58 -1.45
CA PRO A 28 6.83 13.32 -0.66
C PRO A 28 5.48 13.48 -1.37
N LEU A 29 4.82 12.37 -1.56
CA LEU A 29 3.48 12.39 -2.13
C LEU A 29 2.50 12.77 -1.04
N GLU A 30 1.80 13.87 -1.26
CA GLU A 30 0.86 14.34 -0.28
C GLU A 30 -0.49 13.65 -0.43
N PRO A 31 -1.34 13.70 0.59
CA PRO A 31 -2.68 13.16 0.45
C PRO A 31 -3.37 13.78 -0.76
N GLY A 32 -4.03 12.95 -1.53
CA GLY A 32 -4.65 13.37 -2.78
C GLY A 32 -3.82 13.07 -4.00
N SER A 33 -2.55 12.73 -3.82
CA SER A 33 -1.69 12.40 -4.95
C SER A 33 -2.05 11.04 -5.51
N LYS A 34 -1.90 10.90 -6.82
CA LYS A 34 -2.19 9.65 -7.49
C LYS A 34 -0.91 8.85 -7.66
N LEU A 35 -0.98 7.56 -7.35
CA LEU A 35 0.15 6.66 -7.54
C LEU A 35 0.23 6.19 -8.98
N PRO A 36 1.41 5.75 -9.43
CA PRO A 36 1.51 5.07 -10.71
C PRO A 36 0.60 3.84 -10.71
N ASN A 37 0.23 3.38 -11.89
CA ASN A 37 -0.68 2.24 -11.97
C ASN A 37 0.04 0.94 -11.64
N GLU A 38 -0.72 -0.15 -11.61
CA GLU A 38 -0.18 -1.45 -11.21
C GLU A 38 0.97 -1.88 -12.11
N PHE A 39 0.83 -1.63 -13.39
CA PHE A 39 1.86 -2.02 -14.33
C PHE A 39 3.15 -1.26 -14.05
N GLU A 40 3.04 0.04 -13.87
CA GLU A 40 4.20 0.87 -13.60
C GLU A 40 4.86 0.53 -12.29
N LEU A 41 4.06 0.28 -11.26
CA LEU A 41 4.61 -0.12 -9.97
C LEU A 41 5.28 -1.48 -10.07
N GLY A 42 4.68 -2.38 -10.84
CA GLY A 42 5.29 -3.70 -11.03
C GLY A 42 6.64 -3.61 -11.69
N GLU A 43 6.77 -2.73 -12.67
CA GLU A 43 8.06 -2.57 -13.32
C GLU A 43 9.07 -1.90 -12.39
N LYS A 44 8.60 -0.93 -11.62
CA LYS A 44 9.49 -0.21 -10.73
C LYS A 44 10.05 -1.12 -9.64
N PHE A 45 9.25 -1.99 -9.10
CA PHE A 45 9.68 -2.85 -8.01
C PHE A 45 10.03 -4.27 -8.46
N GLY A 46 9.89 -4.56 -9.73
CA GLY A 46 10.30 -5.86 -10.25
C GLY A 46 9.40 -7.01 -9.85
N VAL A 47 8.12 -6.77 -9.71
CA VAL A 47 7.18 -7.81 -9.31
C VAL A 47 5.96 -7.78 -10.22
N GLY A 48 5.15 -8.82 -10.14
CA GLY A 48 3.95 -8.90 -10.96
C GLY A 48 2.85 -8.00 -10.46
N ARG A 49 1.84 -7.81 -11.31
CA ARG A 49 0.74 -6.93 -10.94
C ARG A 49 -0.09 -7.47 -9.79
N SER A 50 -0.21 -8.80 -9.69
CA SER A 50 -0.98 -9.36 -8.58
C SER A 50 -0.30 -9.07 -7.25
N THR A 51 1.03 -9.09 -7.21
CA THR A 51 1.75 -8.74 -6.00
C THR A 51 1.55 -7.28 -5.66
N ILE A 52 1.60 -6.42 -6.67
CA ILE A 52 1.34 -4.99 -6.44
C ILE A 52 -0.07 -4.80 -5.90
N ARG A 53 -1.04 -5.50 -6.47
CA ARG A 53 -2.42 -5.36 -6.03
C ARG A 53 -2.58 -5.76 -4.56
N GLU A 54 -1.92 -6.85 -4.17
CA GLU A 54 -2.00 -7.29 -2.79
C GLU A 54 -1.31 -6.29 -1.85
N ALA A 55 -0.18 -5.76 -2.29
CA ALA A 55 0.52 -4.76 -1.48
C ALA A 55 -0.32 -3.51 -1.31
N VAL A 56 -0.99 -3.09 -2.39
CA VAL A 56 -1.86 -1.92 -2.33
C VAL A 56 -3.02 -2.19 -1.36
N LYS A 57 -3.57 -3.40 -1.38
CA LYS A 57 -4.64 -3.73 -0.46
C LYS A 57 -4.19 -3.59 0.99
N LEU A 58 -2.97 -3.98 1.27
CA LEU A 58 -2.45 -3.84 2.63
C LEU A 58 -2.37 -2.38 3.03
N LEU A 59 -1.91 -1.53 2.12
CA LEU A 59 -1.84 -0.11 2.42
C LEU A 59 -3.23 0.52 2.52
N VAL A 60 -4.19 0.03 1.75
CA VAL A 60 -5.55 0.49 1.88
C VAL A 60 -6.10 0.14 3.26
N SER A 61 -5.81 -1.07 3.73
CA SER A 61 -6.29 -1.48 5.03
C SER A 61 -5.69 -0.65 6.16
N GLN A 62 -4.52 -0.08 5.92
CA GLN A 62 -3.88 0.78 6.91
C GLN A 62 -4.30 2.23 6.79
N GLY A 63 -5.15 2.55 5.83
CA GLY A 63 -5.62 3.92 5.68
C GLY A 63 -4.66 4.83 4.93
N ILE A 64 -3.66 4.26 4.29
CA ILE A 64 -2.67 5.05 3.56
C ILE A 64 -3.11 5.32 2.13
N LEU A 65 -3.72 4.34 1.50
CA LEU A 65 -4.13 4.45 0.10
C LEU A 65 -5.62 4.24 -0.03
N GLU A 66 -6.16 4.74 -1.14
CA GLU A 66 -7.56 4.53 -1.50
C GLU A 66 -7.62 4.21 -2.98
N VAL A 67 -8.35 3.15 -3.34
CA VAL A 67 -8.53 2.78 -4.73
C VAL A 67 -9.86 3.36 -5.20
N ARG A 68 -9.82 4.17 -6.26
CA ARG A 68 -11.02 4.75 -6.86
C ARG A 68 -11.26 4.10 -8.20
N ARG A 69 -12.37 3.42 -8.33
CA ARG A 69 -12.68 2.72 -9.53
C ARG A 69 -12.62 3.61 -10.74
N GLY A 70 -11.97 3.14 -11.78
CA GLY A 70 -11.88 3.87 -13.02
C GLY A 70 -10.97 5.08 -12.97
N SER A 71 -10.38 5.36 -11.83
CA SER A 71 -9.52 6.52 -11.70
C SER A 71 -8.11 6.16 -11.31
N GLY A 72 -7.95 5.31 -10.31
CA GLY A 72 -6.61 4.90 -9.90
C GLY A 72 -6.51 4.78 -8.40
N THR A 73 -5.28 4.73 -7.93
CA THR A 73 -4.98 4.61 -6.50
C THR A 73 -4.39 5.92 -6.03
N TYR A 74 -4.89 6.41 -4.90
CA TYR A 74 -4.52 7.72 -4.39
C TYR A 74 -4.02 7.62 -2.96
N VAL A 75 -3.10 8.49 -2.62
CA VAL A 75 -2.61 8.61 -1.24
C VAL A 75 -3.65 9.37 -0.45
N VAL A 76 -4.08 8.80 0.67
CA VAL A 76 -5.02 9.49 1.54
C VAL A 76 -4.34 9.90 2.83
N ASN A 77 -3.29 9.20 3.21
CA ASN A 77 -2.61 9.50 4.45
C ASN A 77 -1.19 9.01 4.34
N THR A 78 -0.29 9.58 5.10
CA THR A 78 1.09 9.12 5.10
C THR A 78 1.44 8.43 6.41
N THR A 79 0.48 8.27 7.30
CA THR A 79 0.67 7.61 8.57
C THR A 79 -0.40 6.53 8.74
N PRO A 80 0.00 5.27 9.02
CA PRO A 80 -1.00 4.23 9.20
C PRO A 80 -1.91 4.53 10.37
N SER A 81 -3.20 4.56 10.12
CA SER A 81 -4.14 4.94 11.16
C SER A 81 -4.52 3.79 12.06
N ASP A 82 -4.38 2.55 11.58
CA ASP A 82 -4.77 1.41 12.39
C ASP A 82 -3.66 0.96 13.32
N LEU A 83 -2.57 1.69 13.39
CA LEU A 83 -1.51 1.36 14.32
C LEU A 83 -1.74 1.94 15.69
N ASP A 84 -2.89 2.54 15.91
CA ASP A 84 -3.20 3.12 17.20
C ASP A 84 -4.36 2.35 17.82
N PRO A 85 -4.11 1.15 18.31
CA PRO A 85 -5.19 0.32 18.83
C PRO A 85 -5.87 0.89 20.06
N LEU A 86 -5.20 1.75 20.79
CA LEU A 86 -5.78 2.35 21.96
C LEU A 86 -6.48 3.66 21.67
N GLY A 87 -6.38 4.14 20.46
CA GLY A 87 -7.09 5.33 20.08
C GLY A 87 -6.51 6.63 20.60
N PHE A 88 -5.32 6.59 21.13
CA PHE A 88 -4.74 7.80 21.68
C PHE A 88 -4.56 8.89 20.64
N LYS A 89 -4.04 8.52 19.49
CA LYS A 89 -3.83 9.50 18.46
C LYS A 89 -5.12 10.06 17.93
N ARG A 90 -6.09 9.21 17.77
CA ARG A 90 -7.35 9.66 17.22
C ARG A 90 -8.17 10.43 18.23
N SER A 91 -7.96 10.17 19.49
CA SER A 91 -8.77 10.85 20.48
C SER A 91 -8.49 12.32 20.52
N ARG A 92 -7.33 12.72 19.96
CA ARG A 92 -7.08 14.12 19.91
C ARG A 92 -7.71 14.71 18.76
N GLY A 93 -8.05 13.93 17.86
CA GLY A 93 -8.72 14.18 16.61
C GLY A 93 -9.13 15.36 16.24
#